data_6d1f6593b478fe5cc58d82fe69c03293
#
_entry.id   6d1f6593b478fe5cc58d82fe69c03293
#
_cell.length_a   1.000
_cell.length_b   1.000
_cell.length_c   1.000
_cell.angle_alpha   90.00
_cell.angle_beta   90.00
_cell.angle_gamma   90.00
#
_symmetry.space_group_name_H-M   'P 1'
#
loop_
_entity.id
_entity.type
_entity.pdbx_description
1 polymer ?
#
loop_
_entity_poly.entity_id
_entity_poly.type
_entity_poly.pdbx_seq_one_letter_code
_entity_poly.pdbx_strand_id
1 'polypeptide(L)'
;ILFAINIISQATGHSCLKLYLLQRGCWLLLGIGLLQGSVMLFGRIPNNPLKTRMRMITCFLGGSGCLLGVIFFQAYRDANFKCQVYSETYAKFEPLSRATVLTHDITFQRNKNRIKATSAIMLQNQRKETLHEVIFYLNPALEIESMKWNDEEINVEREYQVIRVKKQIQPDDTI
;
A
#
# COMPACT_ATOMS: atom_id res chain seq x y z
N ILE A 1 17.17 -3.72 12.63
CA ILE A 1 16.53 -2.39 12.71
C ILE A 1 15.03 -2.66 12.74
N LEU A 2 14.43 -2.56 13.93
CA LEU A 2 12.98 -2.64 14.12
C LEU A 2 12.37 -1.39 13.50
N PHE A 3 11.74 -1.57 12.34
CA PHE A 3 11.10 -0.48 11.62
C PHE A 3 9.97 0.09 12.46
N ALA A 4 10.17 1.32 12.94
CA ALA A 4 9.07 2.10 13.49
C ALA A 4 8.15 2.45 12.33
N ILE A 5 6.98 1.82 12.28
CA ILE A 5 5.95 2.17 11.30
C ILE A 5 5.45 3.55 11.68
N ASN A 6 5.65 4.53 10.81
CA ASN A 6 5.07 5.86 10.99
C ASN A 6 3.55 5.75 10.98
N ILE A 7 2.93 6.02 12.11
CA ILE A 7 1.48 5.89 12.32
C ILE A 7 0.72 7.06 11.72
N ILE A 8 1.33 8.23 11.79
CA ILE A 8 0.67 9.50 11.44
C ILE A 8 1.45 10.11 10.30
N SER A 9 0.80 10.22 9.15
CA SER A 9 1.23 11.07 8.04
C SER A 9 0.25 12.23 7.93
N GLN A 10 0.74 13.44 7.77
CA GLN A 10 -0.12 14.61 7.52
C GLN A 10 -0.95 14.45 6.24
N ALA A 11 -0.45 13.68 5.27
CA ALA A 11 -1.13 13.45 4.00
C ALA A 11 -2.10 12.26 4.01
N THR A 12 -1.80 11.19 4.77
CA THR A 12 -2.56 9.93 4.69
C THR A 12 -3.23 9.52 6.02
N GLY A 13 -3.04 10.31 7.08
CA GLY A 13 -3.61 10.02 8.40
C GLY A 13 -3.14 8.66 8.95
N HIS A 14 -4.09 7.79 9.30
CA HIS A 14 -3.81 6.50 9.93
C HIS A 14 -3.72 5.33 8.94
N SER A 15 -3.17 5.51 7.75
CA SER A 15 -3.12 4.49 6.69
C SER A 15 -2.47 3.17 7.13
N CYS A 16 -1.51 3.20 8.04
CA CYS A 16 -0.80 2.02 8.55
C CYS A 16 -1.26 1.55 9.93
N LEU A 17 -2.39 2.06 10.45
CA LEU A 17 -2.87 1.78 11.81
C LEU A 17 -3.01 0.28 12.08
N LYS A 18 -3.54 -0.48 11.13
CA LYS A 18 -3.73 -1.93 11.27
C LYS A 18 -2.40 -2.67 11.51
N LEU A 19 -1.39 -2.41 10.69
CA LEU A 19 -0.06 -3.01 10.83
C LEU A 19 0.60 -2.61 12.14
N TYR A 20 0.48 -1.35 12.53
CA TYR A 20 0.98 -0.83 13.78
C TYR A 20 0.34 -1.52 14.99
N LEU A 21 -0.99 -1.64 15.03
CA LEU A 21 -1.70 -2.30 16.12
C LEU A 21 -1.35 -3.79 16.21
N LEU A 22 -1.21 -4.48 15.08
CA LEU A 22 -0.75 -5.87 15.04
C LEU A 22 0.64 -6.02 15.64
N GLN A 23 1.57 -5.16 15.25
CA GLN A 23 2.93 -5.14 15.78
C GLN A 23 2.95 -4.91 17.28
N ARG A 24 2.25 -3.88 17.77
CA ARG A 24 2.23 -3.53 19.19
C ARG A 24 1.51 -4.58 20.02
N GLY A 25 0.40 -5.13 19.52
CA GLY A 25 -0.32 -6.22 20.16
C GLY A 25 0.54 -7.47 20.32
N CYS A 26 1.30 -7.85 19.28
CA CYS A 26 2.26 -8.94 19.33
C CYS A 26 3.30 -8.73 20.47
N TRP A 27 3.97 -7.58 20.50
CA TRP A 27 4.98 -7.29 21.52
C TRP A 27 4.41 -7.22 22.93
N LEU A 28 3.21 -6.67 23.09
CA LEU A 28 2.53 -6.58 24.39
C LEU A 28 2.20 -7.98 24.92
N LEU A 29 1.61 -8.83 24.12
CA LEU A 29 1.24 -10.20 24.54
C LEU A 29 2.48 -11.05 24.83
N LEU A 30 3.51 -10.98 23.99
CA LEU A 30 4.78 -11.66 24.24
C LEU A 30 5.45 -11.14 25.51
N GLY A 31 5.48 -9.82 25.70
CA GLY A 31 6.09 -9.20 26.91
C GLY A 31 5.40 -9.64 28.20
N ILE A 32 4.07 -9.60 28.25
CA ILE A 32 3.31 -10.07 29.41
C ILE A 32 3.53 -11.57 29.62
N GLY A 33 3.50 -12.38 28.55
CA GLY A 33 3.74 -13.82 28.61
C GLY A 33 5.13 -14.15 29.17
N LEU A 34 6.19 -13.43 28.73
CA LEU A 34 7.54 -13.62 29.21
C LEU A 34 7.71 -13.20 30.69
N LEU A 35 7.12 -12.05 31.06
CA LEU A 35 7.13 -11.61 32.47
C LEU A 35 6.48 -12.64 33.39
N GLN A 36 5.32 -13.15 33.01
CA GLN A 36 4.60 -14.15 33.80
C GLN A 36 5.35 -15.48 33.82
N GLY A 37 5.97 -15.88 32.70
CA GLY A 37 6.85 -17.04 32.62
C GLY A 37 8.06 -16.93 33.55
N SER A 38 8.70 -15.75 33.60
CA SER A 38 9.82 -15.48 34.52
C SER A 38 9.44 -15.62 35.99
N VAL A 39 8.27 -15.09 36.36
CA VAL A 39 7.77 -15.25 37.77
C VAL A 39 7.58 -16.73 38.13
N MET A 40 7.15 -17.56 37.16
CA MET A 40 6.98 -19.00 37.36
C MET A 40 8.30 -19.76 37.52
N LEU A 41 9.34 -19.34 36.78
CA LEU A 41 10.67 -19.97 36.84
C LEU A 41 11.36 -19.74 38.16
N PHE A 42 11.13 -18.59 38.78
CA PHE A 42 11.73 -18.28 40.09
C PHE A 42 11.19 -19.09 41.27
N GLY A 43 10.31 -20.05 41.05
CA GLY A 43 9.88 -21.05 42.05
C GLY A 43 9.17 -20.52 43.30
N ARG A 44 8.91 -19.21 43.36
CA ARG A 44 8.30 -18.53 44.52
C ARG A 44 6.80 -18.78 44.69
N ILE A 45 6.15 -19.36 43.67
CA ILE A 45 4.72 -19.65 43.73
C ILE A 45 4.52 -21.06 44.30
N PRO A 46 3.81 -21.23 45.42
CA PRO A 46 3.53 -22.56 46.00
C PRO A 46 2.78 -23.43 45.01
N ASN A 47 2.95 -24.78 45.16
CA ASN A 47 2.28 -25.75 44.34
C ASN A 47 0.76 -25.79 44.67
N ASN A 48 0.00 -24.93 44.01
CA ASN A 48 -1.42 -24.72 44.23
C ASN A 48 -2.14 -24.78 42.83
N PRO A 49 -3.42 -25.07 42.74
CA PRO A 49 -4.20 -25.02 41.48
C PRO A 49 -4.07 -23.69 40.77
N LEU A 50 -3.75 -22.61 41.51
CA LEU A 50 -3.40 -21.32 40.90
C LEU A 50 -2.18 -21.41 39.93
N LYS A 51 -1.17 -22.21 40.27
CA LYS A 51 0.03 -22.40 39.44
C LYS A 51 -0.30 -23.01 38.08
N THR A 52 -1.24 -23.98 38.04
CA THR A 52 -1.67 -24.58 36.80
C THR A 52 -2.45 -23.60 35.91
N ARG A 53 -3.34 -22.79 36.52
CA ARG A 53 -4.08 -21.74 35.80
C ARG A 53 -3.12 -20.67 35.23
N MET A 54 -2.15 -20.26 36.02
CA MET A 54 -1.15 -19.29 35.54
C MET A 54 -0.30 -19.85 34.41
N ARG A 55 0.08 -21.13 34.42
CA ARG A 55 0.76 -21.78 33.28
C ARG A 55 -0.08 -21.74 32.01
N MET A 56 -1.37 -22.07 32.10
CA MET A 56 -2.27 -22.04 30.94
C MET A 56 -2.39 -20.61 30.37
N ILE A 57 -2.52 -19.59 31.24
CA ILE A 57 -2.58 -18.19 30.83
C ILE A 57 -1.27 -17.76 30.15
N THR A 58 -0.10 -18.14 30.70
CA THR A 58 1.19 -17.85 30.09
C THR A 58 1.33 -18.47 28.71
N CYS A 59 0.96 -19.74 28.55
CA CYS A 59 0.98 -20.43 27.26
C CYS A 59 0.01 -19.77 26.27
N PHE A 60 -1.18 -19.39 26.72
CA PHE A 60 -2.18 -18.70 25.88
C PHE A 60 -1.68 -17.34 25.42
N LEU A 61 -1.12 -16.53 26.34
CA LEU A 61 -0.56 -15.19 26.00
C LEU A 61 0.63 -15.31 25.07
N GLY A 62 1.58 -16.21 25.35
CA GLY A 62 2.71 -16.46 24.47
C GLY A 62 2.29 -16.99 23.11
N GLY A 63 1.41 -17.95 23.07
CA GLY A 63 0.87 -18.53 21.82
C GLY A 63 0.11 -17.51 20.97
N SER A 64 -0.76 -16.70 21.60
CA SER A 64 -1.49 -15.63 20.89
C SER A 64 -0.55 -14.53 20.39
N GLY A 65 0.49 -14.18 21.16
CA GLY A 65 1.53 -13.24 20.71
C GLY A 65 2.30 -13.76 19.49
N CYS A 66 2.69 -15.04 19.50
CA CYS A 66 3.34 -15.66 18.35
C CYS A 66 2.41 -15.69 17.12
N LEU A 67 1.13 -16.03 17.30
CA LEU A 67 0.16 -16.03 16.21
C LEU A 67 0.01 -14.65 15.59
N LEU A 68 -0.14 -13.61 16.41
CA LEU A 68 -0.17 -12.22 15.92
C LEU A 68 1.13 -11.83 15.21
N GLY A 69 2.27 -12.32 15.68
CA GLY A 69 3.56 -12.13 15.02
C GLY A 69 3.61 -12.72 13.61
N VAL A 70 3.08 -13.93 13.44
CA VAL A 70 2.98 -14.57 12.12
C VAL A 70 2.07 -13.77 11.18
N ILE A 71 0.89 -13.36 11.67
CA ILE A 71 -0.06 -12.54 10.90
C ILE A 71 0.58 -11.20 10.49
N PHE A 72 1.27 -10.55 11.43
CA PHE A 72 2.00 -9.31 11.15
C PHE A 72 3.08 -9.51 10.07
N PHE A 73 3.87 -10.57 10.20
CA PHE A 73 4.95 -10.86 9.25
C PHE A 73 4.42 -11.15 7.84
N GLN A 74 3.32 -11.89 7.72
CA GLN A 74 2.66 -12.13 6.43
C GLN A 74 2.17 -10.81 5.82
N ALA A 75 1.43 -10.01 6.59
CA ALA A 75 0.93 -8.73 6.12
C ALA A 75 2.06 -7.74 5.72
N TYR A 76 3.18 -7.78 6.43
CA TYR A 76 4.37 -6.98 6.11
C TYR A 76 5.04 -7.46 4.81
N ARG A 77 5.17 -8.77 4.63
CA ARG A 77 5.70 -9.35 3.38
C ARG A 77 4.86 -8.96 2.18
N ASP A 78 3.54 -9.07 2.29
CA ASP A 78 2.61 -8.72 1.20
C ASP A 78 2.72 -7.24 0.82
N ALA A 79 2.85 -6.36 1.82
CA ALA A 79 3.04 -4.93 1.59
C ALA A 79 4.38 -4.64 0.88
N ASN A 80 5.47 -5.28 1.32
CA ASN A 80 6.79 -5.11 0.69
C ASN A 80 6.82 -5.67 -0.72
N PHE A 81 6.20 -6.84 -0.95
CA PHE A 81 6.11 -7.43 -2.28
C PHE A 81 5.40 -6.49 -3.26
N LYS A 82 4.28 -5.88 -2.85
CA LYS A 82 3.59 -4.87 -3.67
C LYS A 82 4.47 -3.67 -3.99
N CYS A 83 5.20 -3.15 -2.98
CA CYS A 83 6.12 -2.03 -3.20
C CYS A 83 7.23 -2.40 -4.19
N GLN A 84 7.78 -3.62 -4.10
CA GLN A 84 8.80 -4.10 -5.02
C GLN A 84 8.26 -4.19 -6.44
N VAL A 85 7.10 -4.83 -6.63
CA VAL A 85 6.45 -4.94 -7.96
C VAL A 85 6.18 -3.55 -8.55
N TYR A 86 5.74 -2.58 -7.76
CA TYR A 86 5.52 -1.21 -8.25
C TYR A 86 6.83 -0.52 -8.65
N SER A 87 7.91 -0.73 -7.88
CA SER A 87 9.23 -0.19 -8.20
C SER A 87 9.79 -0.79 -9.49
N GLU A 88 9.67 -2.11 -9.66
CA GLU A 88 10.10 -2.81 -10.87
C GLU A 88 9.31 -2.36 -12.10
N THR A 89 7.99 -2.24 -11.96
CA THR A 89 7.12 -1.73 -13.02
C THR A 89 7.49 -0.29 -13.39
N TYR A 90 7.75 0.56 -12.41
CA TYR A 90 8.19 1.94 -12.67
C TYR A 90 9.51 1.96 -13.44
N ALA A 91 10.52 1.21 -13.00
CA ALA A 91 11.83 1.14 -13.64
C ALA A 91 11.76 0.63 -15.11
N LYS A 92 10.83 -0.30 -15.39
CA LYS A 92 10.59 -0.80 -16.75
C LYS A 92 10.11 0.29 -17.71
N PHE A 93 9.27 1.22 -17.23
CA PHE A 93 8.65 2.26 -18.05
C PHE A 93 9.33 3.63 -17.92
N GLU A 94 10.26 3.82 -16.98
CA GLU A 94 10.99 5.07 -16.77
C GLU A 94 11.76 5.53 -18.01
N PRO A 95 12.46 4.66 -18.78
CA PRO A 95 13.23 5.07 -19.96
C PRO A 95 12.36 5.54 -21.13
N LEU A 96 11.06 5.23 -21.12
CA LEU A 96 10.20 5.57 -22.24
C LEU A 96 9.91 7.07 -22.31
N SER A 97 9.83 7.56 -23.53
CA SER A 97 9.54 8.96 -23.81
C SER A 97 8.14 9.33 -23.34
N ARG A 98 8.01 10.48 -22.69
CA ARG A 98 6.74 10.96 -22.12
C ARG A 98 6.30 12.25 -22.78
N ALA A 99 4.99 12.41 -22.97
CA ALA A 99 4.40 13.70 -23.32
C ALA A 99 4.45 14.64 -22.10
N THR A 100 4.55 15.93 -22.36
CA THR A 100 4.49 16.97 -21.33
C THR A 100 3.04 17.29 -21.02
N VAL A 101 2.68 17.31 -19.75
CA VAL A 101 1.35 17.75 -19.30
C VAL A 101 1.35 19.28 -19.25
N LEU A 102 0.47 19.90 -20.03
CA LEU A 102 0.26 21.35 -20.02
C LEU A 102 -0.77 21.77 -18.97
N THR A 103 -1.93 21.11 -18.98
CA THR A 103 -2.99 21.37 -18.00
C THR A 103 -3.53 20.05 -17.47
N HIS A 104 -3.98 20.08 -16.22
CA HIS A 104 -4.58 18.93 -15.56
C HIS A 104 -5.71 19.38 -14.65
N ASP A 105 -6.95 19.26 -15.13
CA ASP A 105 -8.14 19.63 -14.39
C ASP A 105 -8.78 18.40 -13.78
N ILE A 106 -8.96 18.42 -12.47
CA ILE A 106 -9.55 17.30 -11.72
C ILE A 106 -10.83 17.76 -11.03
N THR A 107 -11.94 17.11 -11.35
CA THR A 107 -13.22 17.32 -10.70
C THR A 107 -13.58 16.12 -9.85
N PHE A 108 -13.91 16.35 -8.57
CA PHE A 108 -14.29 15.32 -7.63
C PHE A 108 -15.79 15.37 -7.33
N GLN A 109 -16.41 14.21 -7.41
CA GLN A 109 -17.81 14.03 -6.98
C GLN A 109 -17.86 12.97 -5.89
N ARG A 110 -18.41 13.33 -4.73
CA ARG A 110 -18.60 12.40 -3.61
C ARG A 110 -20.03 11.85 -3.64
N ASN A 111 -20.13 10.53 -3.71
CA ASN A 111 -21.41 9.83 -3.57
C ASN A 111 -21.32 8.85 -2.39
N LYS A 112 -21.88 9.25 -1.24
CA LYS A 112 -21.84 8.50 0.04
C LYS A 112 -20.43 8.00 0.38
N ASN A 113 -20.14 6.73 0.09
CA ASN A 113 -18.86 6.05 0.42
C ASN A 113 -17.92 5.94 -0.77
N ARG A 114 -18.28 6.45 -1.94
CA ARG A 114 -17.43 6.44 -3.14
C ARG A 114 -17.09 7.85 -3.55
N ILE A 115 -15.87 8.01 -4.04
CA ILE A 115 -15.40 9.25 -4.66
C ILE A 115 -15.17 8.92 -6.14
N LYS A 116 -15.85 9.67 -7.00
CA LYS A 116 -15.61 9.65 -8.44
C LYS A 116 -14.79 10.87 -8.79
N ALA A 117 -13.70 10.67 -9.52
CA ALA A 117 -12.87 11.73 -10.04
C ALA A 117 -12.91 11.71 -11.56
N THR A 118 -13.12 12.86 -12.16
CA THR A 118 -12.97 13.07 -13.60
C THR A 118 -11.73 13.93 -13.80
N SER A 119 -10.82 13.47 -14.65
CA SER A 119 -9.54 14.12 -14.93
C SER A 119 -9.49 14.47 -16.42
N ALA A 120 -9.32 15.76 -16.74
CA ALA A 120 -9.05 16.23 -18.09
C ALA A 120 -7.58 16.67 -18.15
N ILE A 121 -6.84 16.09 -19.09
CA ILE A 121 -5.40 16.31 -19.21
C ILE A 121 -5.11 16.79 -20.62
N MET A 122 -4.43 17.92 -20.74
CA MET A 122 -3.90 18.42 -22.01
C MET A 122 -2.42 18.05 -22.10
N LEU A 123 -2.05 17.38 -23.18
CA LEU A 123 -0.71 16.86 -23.40
C LEU A 123 -0.07 17.53 -24.61
N GLN A 124 1.23 17.73 -24.55
CA GLN A 124 2.04 18.20 -25.66
C GLN A 124 3.25 17.30 -25.85
N ASN A 125 3.56 16.98 -27.10
CA ASN A 125 4.82 16.35 -27.47
C ASN A 125 5.88 17.42 -27.77
N GLN A 126 6.67 17.77 -26.78
CA GLN A 126 7.77 18.75 -26.94
C GLN A 126 9.05 18.14 -27.54
N ARG A 127 8.99 16.91 -28.04
CA ARG A 127 10.13 16.22 -28.64
C ARG A 127 10.09 16.34 -30.16
N LYS A 128 11.25 16.16 -30.78
CA LYS A 128 11.40 16.14 -32.25
C LYS A 128 10.93 14.83 -32.88
N GLU A 129 10.62 13.82 -32.07
CA GLU A 129 10.23 12.49 -32.50
C GLU A 129 8.76 12.25 -32.17
N THR A 130 8.07 11.49 -33.02
CA THR A 130 6.69 11.05 -32.78
C THR A 130 6.65 10.11 -31.58
N LEU A 131 5.78 10.40 -30.63
CA LEU A 131 5.46 9.46 -29.55
C LEU A 131 4.44 8.45 -30.06
N HIS A 132 4.76 7.15 -29.94
CA HIS A 132 3.89 6.06 -30.37
C HIS A 132 2.94 5.59 -29.27
N GLU A 133 3.25 5.90 -28.04
CA GLU A 133 2.43 5.56 -26.86
C GLU A 133 2.54 6.66 -25.82
N VAL A 134 1.49 6.80 -25.02
CA VAL A 134 1.45 7.73 -23.87
C VAL A 134 1.31 6.94 -22.59
N ILE A 135 2.12 7.31 -21.59
CA ILE A 135 2.18 6.62 -20.31
C ILE A 135 1.70 7.56 -19.22
N PHE A 136 0.75 7.06 -18.43
CA PHE A 136 0.27 7.72 -17.21
C PHE A 136 0.54 6.85 -15.99
N TYR A 137 0.67 7.48 -14.85
CA TYR A 137 0.79 6.83 -13.56
C TYR A 137 -0.45 7.12 -12.73
N LEU A 138 -1.14 6.05 -12.32
CA LEU A 138 -2.33 6.13 -11.48
C LEU A 138 -2.14 5.21 -10.26
N ASN A 139 -2.63 5.65 -9.11
CA ASN A 139 -2.63 4.80 -7.93
C ASN A 139 -3.33 3.46 -8.24
N PRO A 140 -2.69 2.31 -7.97
CA PRO A 140 -3.25 0.99 -8.28
C PRO A 140 -4.60 0.70 -7.62
N ALA A 141 -4.90 1.37 -6.50
CA ALA A 141 -6.18 1.23 -5.80
C ALA A 141 -7.36 1.95 -6.48
N LEU A 142 -7.08 2.79 -7.48
CA LEU A 142 -8.13 3.48 -8.24
C LEU A 142 -8.53 2.65 -9.45
N GLU A 143 -9.83 2.53 -9.68
CA GLU A 143 -10.41 1.89 -10.85
C GLU A 143 -10.66 2.93 -11.94
N ILE A 144 -10.41 2.55 -13.20
CA ILE A 144 -10.71 3.38 -14.37
C ILE A 144 -12.06 2.93 -14.90
N GLU A 145 -13.06 3.80 -14.85
CA GLU A 145 -14.39 3.51 -15.40
C GLU A 145 -14.38 3.67 -16.94
N SER A 146 -13.79 4.74 -17.43
CA SER A 146 -13.66 5.01 -18.87
C SER A 146 -12.50 5.95 -19.12
N MET A 147 -11.92 5.88 -20.31
CA MET A 147 -10.92 6.83 -20.78
C MET A 147 -11.26 7.28 -22.20
N LYS A 148 -11.13 8.59 -22.44
CA LYS A 148 -11.39 9.19 -23.73
C LYS A 148 -10.13 9.86 -24.25
N TRP A 149 -9.96 9.84 -25.56
CA TRP A 149 -8.92 10.52 -26.30
C TRP A 149 -9.56 11.38 -27.37
N ASN A 150 -9.49 12.70 -27.26
CA ASN A 150 -10.23 13.63 -28.13
C ASN A 150 -11.71 13.25 -28.30
N ASP A 151 -12.39 13.06 -27.14
CA ASP A 151 -13.80 12.64 -27.03
C ASP A 151 -14.16 11.22 -27.51
N GLU A 152 -13.22 10.48 -28.13
CA GLU A 152 -13.41 9.07 -28.47
C GLU A 152 -13.05 8.16 -27.30
N GLU A 153 -13.91 7.20 -26.99
CA GLU A 153 -13.62 6.19 -25.98
C GLU A 153 -12.52 5.25 -26.46
N ILE A 154 -11.52 5.03 -25.62
CA ILE A 154 -10.36 4.20 -25.94
C ILE A 154 -10.17 3.08 -24.92
N ASN A 155 -9.67 1.95 -25.41
CA ASN A 155 -9.17 0.90 -24.53
C ASN A 155 -7.76 1.21 -24.08
N VAL A 156 -7.52 1.00 -22.78
CA VAL A 156 -6.22 1.22 -22.15
C VAL A 156 -5.63 -0.08 -21.62
N GLU A 157 -4.34 -0.22 -21.76
CA GLU A 157 -3.60 -1.30 -21.12
C GLU A 157 -3.11 -0.80 -19.74
N ARG A 158 -3.42 -1.57 -18.70
CA ARG A 158 -2.97 -1.23 -17.35
C ARG A 158 -2.07 -2.32 -16.79
N GLU A 159 -0.88 -1.92 -16.35
CA GLU A 159 0.06 -2.75 -15.63
C GLU A 159 0.34 -2.10 -14.27
N TYR A 160 -0.35 -2.56 -13.22
CA TYR A 160 -0.33 -1.98 -11.86
C TYR A 160 -0.64 -0.47 -11.84
N GLN A 161 0.37 0.37 -11.57
CA GLN A 161 0.24 1.84 -11.55
C GLN A 161 0.41 2.48 -12.93
N VAL A 162 0.82 1.73 -13.92
CA VAL A 162 1.11 2.24 -15.27
C VAL A 162 -0.09 2.02 -16.18
N ILE A 163 -0.54 3.08 -16.84
CA ILE A 163 -1.57 3.07 -17.87
C ILE A 163 -0.90 3.41 -19.19
N ARG A 164 -1.08 2.55 -20.19
CA ARG A 164 -0.54 2.74 -21.52
C ARG A 164 -1.66 3.02 -22.51
N VAL A 165 -1.53 4.09 -23.25
CA VAL A 165 -2.41 4.49 -24.33
C VAL A 165 -1.65 4.40 -25.64
N LYS A 166 -2.04 3.49 -26.52
CA LYS A 166 -1.42 3.31 -27.85
C LYS A 166 -1.99 4.31 -28.85
N LYS A 167 -1.62 5.58 -28.67
CA LYS A 167 -1.97 6.67 -29.59
C LYS A 167 -0.72 7.44 -29.93
N GLN A 168 -0.62 7.90 -31.16
CA GLN A 168 0.53 8.67 -31.66
C GLN A 168 0.29 10.16 -31.42
N ILE A 169 1.35 10.86 -30.98
CA ILE A 169 1.39 12.31 -30.89
C ILE A 169 2.57 12.78 -31.72
N GLN A 170 2.28 13.58 -32.74
CA GLN A 170 3.32 14.19 -33.57
C GLN A 170 4.14 15.21 -32.78
N PRO A 171 5.36 15.55 -33.25
CA PRO A 171 6.12 16.65 -32.66
C PRO A 171 5.31 17.95 -32.59
N ASP A 172 5.39 18.65 -31.48
CA ASP A 172 4.70 19.92 -31.20
C ASP A 172 3.16 19.86 -31.17
N ASP A 173 2.55 18.70 -31.42
CA ASP A 173 1.11 18.54 -31.30
C ASP A 173 0.65 18.63 -29.85
N THR A 174 -0.53 19.26 -29.68
CA THR A 174 -1.24 19.37 -28.38
C THR A 174 -2.56 18.63 -28.47
N ILE A 175 -2.84 17.79 -27.52
CA ILE A 175 -4.04 16.95 -27.43
C ILE A 175 -4.68 17.10 -26.07
#